data_eccd8950a56b7cb93186f371ae38210a
#
_entry.id   eccd8950a56b7cb93186f371ae38210a
#
_cell.length_a   1.000
_cell.length_b   1.000
_cell.length_c   1.000
_cell.angle_alpha   90.00
_cell.angle_beta   90.00
_cell.angle_gamma   90.00
#
_symmetry.space_group_name_H-M   'P 1'
#
loop_
_entity.id
_entity.type
_entity.pdbx_description
1 polymer ?
#
loop_
_entity_poly.entity_id
_entity_poly.type
_entity_poly.pdbx_seq_one_letter_code
_entity_poly.pdbx_strand_id
1 'polypeptide(L)'
;MDIVRERYEIAIERIKEISTENISNEKYQEYFSKVAKFILKLNYVKDEIESGRLKKYTTEQLEQLNYELYEDIYKENYKTSLANPKFACEELGEEYGRILCYVYKKIRDLIGNVYRQEIEIVTLRIELFIELFYYFENSEELEYRSIEEAVYSFEKDNTEIFVDDMVDWRVNPKRTFAVDIVMNSDLNDIRYLYMYGEHIGANEIGMAQYLNSLSQSEIDSLAHVYTEGYRKGFVIAGKDLSIKDTVDIRYNIGFERIIKSAILDFEKMGLKPIIYPLGYGSTMCNKQYWFDHKFDEALYLDKAFVKRKLEVAKQAFENRKDLALKMAGPAVIEIFGENPFEPESKKEAYKLTKEQQKLSAGYINEYQRIVQEHIPGDQRSFTIIAFPIPEFGHNFKEMFDATVKINTLDSEKYEIIQNKIIDELDKADYVRVVGKGDNRTYINVKLHELNNPEKETNFENCLADVNIPLGEVFTSPVLKGTNGILHVSEVYLGELKYKDLEII
;
A
#
# COMPACT_ATOMS: atom_id res chain seq x y z
N MET A 1 17.65 29.46 9.77
CA MET A 1 17.67 27.96 9.86
C MET A 1 16.23 27.52 9.92
N ASP A 2 15.84 26.51 9.19
CA ASP A 2 14.49 25.97 9.27
C ASP A 2 14.28 25.34 10.66
N ILE A 3 13.23 25.70 11.36
CA ILE A 3 12.93 25.25 12.73
C ILE A 3 12.88 23.71 12.81
N VAL A 4 12.35 23.05 11.77
CA VAL A 4 12.30 21.59 11.71
C VAL A 4 13.72 20.99 11.65
N ARG A 5 14.60 21.60 10.87
CA ARG A 5 16.00 21.13 10.75
C ARG A 5 16.78 21.30 12.06
N GLU A 6 16.56 22.41 12.75
CA GLU A 6 17.18 22.63 14.07
C GLU A 6 16.69 21.61 15.11
N ARG A 7 15.39 21.33 15.15
CA ARG A 7 14.81 20.27 16.03
C ARG A 7 15.40 18.91 15.69
N TYR A 8 15.50 18.58 14.42
CA TYR A 8 16.11 17.33 13.97
C TYR A 8 17.57 17.19 14.44
N GLU A 9 18.39 18.22 14.28
CA GLU A 9 19.78 18.21 14.69
C GLU A 9 19.91 18.01 16.21
N ILE A 10 19.11 18.71 17.02
CA ILE A 10 19.05 18.54 18.48
C ILE A 10 18.64 17.12 18.85
N ALA A 11 17.60 16.58 18.19
CA ALA A 11 17.13 15.22 18.42
C ALA A 11 18.24 14.18 18.11
N ILE A 12 18.95 14.33 17.00
CA ILE A 12 20.05 13.41 16.64
C ILE A 12 21.21 13.49 17.65
N GLU A 13 21.56 14.68 18.17
CA GLU A 13 22.57 14.77 19.23
C GLU A 13 22.13 13.99 20.47
N ARG A 14 20.85 14.14 20.90
CA ARG A 14 20.33 13.33 22.01
C ARG A 14 20.31 11.82 21.72
N ILE A 15 20.01 11.40 20.51
CA ILE A 15 20.09 9.99 20.11
C ILE A 15 21.51 9.44 20.20
N LYS A 16 22.54 10.23 19.88
CA LYS A 16 23.95 9.81 20.07
C LYS A 16 24.24 9.51 21.54
N GLU A 17 23.78 10.34 22.45
CA GLU A 17 23.91 10.12 23.90
C GLU A 17 23.19 8.84 24.32
N ILE A 18 21.90 8.70 23.98
CA ILE A 18 21.06 7.52 24.31
C ILE A 18 21.69 6.22 23.82
N SER A 19 22.38 6.25 22.67
CA SER A 19 23.01 5.05 22.11
C SER A 19 24.08 4.42 23.00
N THR A 20 24.63 5.19 23.94
CA THR A 20 25.74 4.80 24.85
C THR A 20 25.45 5.04 26.33
N GLU A 21 24.33 5.69 26.66
CA GLU A 21 23.95 6.04 28.01
C GLU A 21 23.53 4.80 28.81
N ASN A 22 23.87 4.80 30.10
CA ASN A 22 23.50 3.72 31.01
C ASN A 22 22.29 4.12 31.83
N ILE A 23 21.24 3.30 31.78
CA ILE A 23 20.08 3.40 32.66
C ILE A 23 20.07 2.23 33.66
N SER A 24 19.38 2.41 34.78
CA SER A 24 19.39 1.44 35.88
C SER A 24 18.88 0.04 35.54
N ASN A 25 18.03 -0.06 34.53
CA ASN A 25 17.44 -1.32 34.09
C ASN A 25 18.09 -1.79 32.77
N GLU A 26 19.00 -2.77 32.86
CA GLU A 26 19.82 -3.27 31.73
C GLU A 26 19.00 -3.73 30.53
N LYS A 27 17.82 -4.37 30.71
CA LYS A 27 17.01 -4.88 29.60
C LYS A 27 16.41 -3.74 28.75
N TYR A 28 16.00 -2.62 29.37
CA TYR A 28 15.54 -1.44 28.65
C TYR A 28 16.68 -0.65 28.04
N GLN A 29 17.83 -0.60 28.72
CA GLN A 29 19.04 -0.02 28.16
C GLN A 29 19.42 -0.67 26.82
N GLU A 30 19.39 -1.99 26.74
CA GLU A 30 19.70 -2.70 25.49
C GLU A 30 18.71 -2.35 24.37
N TYR A 31 17.41 -2.27 24.70
CA TYR A 31 16.38 -1.84 23.76
C TYR A 31 16.67 -0.44 23.22
N PHE A 32 16.82 0.56 24.10
CA PHE A 32 17.03 1.95 23.71
C PHE A 32 18.34 2.14 22.94
N SER A 33 19.42 1.48 23.35
CA SER A 33 20.69 1.51 22.65
C SER A 33 20.59 0.93 21.23
N LYS A 34 19.90 -0.20 21.04
CA LYS A 34 19.69 -0.81 19.72
C LYS A 34 18.87 0.09 18.79
N VAL A 35 17.75 0.63 19.30
CA VAL A 35 16.88 1.51 18.51
C VAL A 35 17.58 2.82 18.19
N ALA A 36 18.31 3.43 19.14
CA ALA A 36 19.10 4.63 18.89
C ALA A 36 20.18 4.41 17.81
N LYS A 37 20.87 3.27 17.81
CA LYS A 37 21.83 2.90 16.75
C LYS A 37 21.15 2.76 15.39
N PHE A 38 19.93 2.23 15.34
CA PHE A 38 19.16 2.18 14.10
C PHE A 38 18.78 3.58 13.60
N ILE A 39 18.34 4.48 14.49
CA ILE A 39 18.08 5.89 14.14
C ILE A 39 19.35 6.57 13.62
N LEU A 40 20.54 6.33 14.23
CA LEU A 40 21.79 6.86 13.72
C LEU A 40 22.18 6.29 12.35
N LYS A 41 21.84 5.03 12.05
CA LYS A 41 21.95 4.46 10.70
C LYS A 41 21.04 5.19 9.71
N LEU A 42 19.80 5.50 10.08
CA LEU A 42 18.89 6.30 9.26
C LEU A 42 19.44 7.72 9.01
N ASN A 43 20.03 8.35 10.04
CA ASN A 43 20.69 9.65 9.87
C ASN A 43 21.87 9.55 8.91
N TYR A 44 22.70 8.51 8.99
CA TYR A 44 23.75 8.25 8.02
C TYR A 44 23.20 8.16 6.58
N VAL A 45 22.13 7.40 6.36
CA VAL A 45 21.49 7.27 5.04
C VAL A 45 20.98 8.63 4.54
N LYS A 46 20.34 9.43 5.42
CA LYS A 46 19.92 10.80 5.11
C LYS A 46 21.10 11.64 4.60
N ASP A 47 22.22 11.62 5.30
CA ASP A 47 23.42 12.40 4.93
C ASP A 47 24.02 11.93 3.59
N GLU A 48 23.97 10.63 3.29
CA GLU A 48 24.37 10.07 1.99
C GLU A 48 23.46 10.53 0.85
N ILE A 49 22.14 10.61 1.11
CA ILE A 49 21.16 11.11 0.14
C ILE A 49 21.35 12.61 -0.11
N GLU A 50 21.38 13.43 0.95
CA GLU A 50 21.52 14.89 0.85
C GLU A 50 22.82 15.32 0.16
N SER A 51 23.91 14.61 0.43
CA SER A 51 25.21 14.87 -0.23
C SER A 51 25.31 14.30 -1.65
N GLY A 52 24.32 13.53 -2.10
CA GLY A 52 24.33 12.85 -3.40
C GLY A 52 25.35 11.71 -3.50
N ARG A 53 25.94 11.26 -2.38
CA ARG A 53 26.90 10.15 -2.36
C ARG A 53 26.22 8.80 -2.60
N LEU A 54 24.98 8.60 -2.11
CA LEU A 54 24.24 7.36 -2.31
C LEU A 54 24.14 6.95 -3.79
N LYS A 55 23.96 7.92 -4.68
CA LYS A 55 23.89 7.68 -6.15
C LYS A 55 25.21 7.16 -6.75
N LYS A 56 26.32 7.26 -6.01
CA LYS A 56 27.66 6.81 -6.44
C LYS A 56 28.02 5.44 -5.90
N TYR A 57 27.19 4.84 -5.05
CA TYR A 57 27.43 3.51 -4.51
C TYR A 57 27.40 2.47 -5.63
N THR A 58 28.23 1.44 -5.47
CA THR A 58 28.15 0.24 -6.33
C THR A 58 26.88 -0.56 -6.01
N THR A 59 26.54 -1.49 -6.87
CA THR A 59 25.39 -2.40 -6.62
C THR A 59 25.57 -3.14 -5.30
N GLU A 60 26.76 -3.67 -5.04
CA GLU A 60 27.07 -4.42 -3.82
C GLU A 60 26.96 -3.54 -2.56
N GLN A 61 27.34 -2.26 -2.64
CA GLN A 61 27.19 -1.32 -1.53
C GLN A 61 25.72 -1.01 -1.25
N LEU A 62 24.89 -0.88 -2.30
CA LEU A 62 23.46 -0.65 -2.16
C LEU A 62 22.75 -1.88 -1.62
N GLU A 63 23.09 -3.07 -2.12
CA GLU A 63 22.59 -4.35 -1.61
C GLU A 63 22.90 -4.52 -0.12
N GLN A 64 24.16 -4.26 0.27
CA GLN A 64 24.58 -4.34 1.66
C GLN A 64 23.82 -3.34 2.54
N LEU A 65 23.67 -2.09 2.11
CA LEU A 65 22.92 -1.07 2.85
C LEU A 65 21.44 -1.46 2.98
N ASN A 66 20.82 -1.94 1.90
CA ASN A 66 19.44 -2.41 1.91
C ASN A 66 19.27 -3.61 2.86
N TYR A 67 20.16 -4.59 2.78
CA TYR A 67 20.20 -5.72 3.72
C TYR A 67 20.26 -5.22 5.17
N GLU A 68 21.18 -4.33 5.51
CA GLU A 68 21.35 -3.82 6.87
C GLU A 68 20.15 -3.03 7.40
N LEU A 69 19.33 -2.43 6.52
CA LEU A 69 18.11 -1.72 6.90
C LEU A 69 16.93 -2.68 7.19
N TYR A 70 16.97 -3.89 6.63
CA TYR A 70 15.85 -4.84 6.68
C TYR A 70 16.18 -6.17 7.35
N GLU A 71 17.47 -6.46 7.66
CA GLU A 71 17.95 -7.77 8.12
C GLU A 71 17.19 -8.34 9.32
N ASP A 72 16.81 -7.50 10.27
CA ASP A 72 16.16 -7.92 11.50
C ASP A 72 14.71 -8.40 11.30
N ILE A 73 14.07 -8.00 10.19
CA ILE A 73 12.73 -8.48 9.84
C ILE A 73 12.73 -9.61 8.80
N TYR A 74 13.88 -10.00 8.23
CA TYR A 74 13.93 -11.20 7.41
C TYR A 74 13.43 -12.42 8.19
N LYS A 75 12.79 -13.34 7.48
CA LYS A 75 12.12 -14.52 8.08
C LYS A 75 13.02 -15.29 9.06
N GLU A 76 14.30 -15.45 8.71
CA GLU A 76 15.31 -16.13 9.52
C GLU A 76 15.68 -15.40 10.80
N ASN A 77 15.71 -14.06 10.77
CA ASN A 77 16.13 -13.20 11.88
C ASN A 77 14.96 -12.69 12.73
N TYR A 78 13.74 -12.70 12.18
CA TYR A 78 12.56 -12.11 12.82
C TYR A 78 12.24 -12.67 14.20
N LYS A 79 12.62 -13.91 14.47
CA LYS A 79 12.38 -14.56 15.79
C LYS A 79 13.02 -13.81 16.95
N THR A 80 14.10 -13.08 16.70
CA THR A 80 14.88 -12.31 17.69
C THR A 80 14.87 -10.81 17.41
N SER A 81 13.97 -10.36 16.54
CA SER A 81 13.77 -8.93 16.27
C SER A 81 12.90 -8.27 17.34
N LEU A 82 13.27 -7.05 17.73
CA LEU A 82 12.42 -6.20 18.57
C LEU A 82 11.08 -5.81 17.91
N ALA A 83 10.99 -5.98 16.58
CA ALA A 83 9.74 -5.84 15.83
C ALA A 83 8.87 -7.11 15.87
N ASN A 84 9.29 -8.18 16.56
CA ASN A 84 8.46 -9.36 16.79
C ASN A 84 7.75 -9.23 18.14
N PRO A 85 6.42 -9.08 18.18
CA PRO A 85 5.69 -8.83 19.42
C PRO A 85 5.96 -9.90 20.50
N LYS A 86 6.10 -11.16 20.10
CA LYS A 86 6.41 -12.25 21.03
C LYS A 86 7.79 -12.07 21.66
N PHE A 87 8.81 -11.87 20.86
CA PHE A 87 10.17 -11.67 21.35
C PHE A 87 10.29 -10.40 22.20
N ALA A 88 9.70 -9.29 21.76
CA ALA A 88 9.70 -8.05 22.53
C ALA A 88 9.04 -8.24 23.91
N CYS A 89 7.94 -8.97 24.00
CA CYS A 89 7.30 -9.27 25.28
C CYS A 89 8.11 -10.22 26.15
N GLU A 90 8.79 -11.21 25.58
CA GLU A 90 9.70 -12.10 26.30
C GLU A 90 10.88 -11.35 26.92
N GLU A 91 11.48 -10.41 26.18
CA GLU A 91 12.65 -9.63 26.64
C GLU A 91 12.26 -8.47 27.56
N LEU A 92 11.18 -7.73 27.24
CA LEU A 92 10.86 -6.44 27.88
C LEU A 92 9.68 -6.53 28.87
N GLY A 93 9.03 -7.71 28.96
CA GLY A 93 7.81 -7.92 29.73
C GLY A 93 6.55 -7.63 28.92
N GLU A 94 5.42 -8.25 29.30
CA GLU A 94 4.24 -8.34 28.44
C GLU A 94 3.66 -6.93 28.10
N GLU A 95 3.57 -6.03 29.06
CA GLU A 95 3.00 -4.69 28.87
C GLU A 95 3.94 -3.79 28.07
N TYR A 96 5.15 -3.58 28.57
CA TYR A 96 6.14 -2.72 27.94
C TYR A 96 6.65 -3.26 26.61
N GLY A 97 6.75 -4.59 26.49
CA GLY A 97 7.21 -5.24 25.26
C GLY A 97 6.29 -4.93 24.07
N ARG A 98 4.96 -4.91 24.27
CA ARG A 98 4.03 -4.59 23.20
C ARG A 98 4.18 -3.15 22.69
N ILE A 99 4.23 -2.18 23.62
CA ILE A 99 4.29 -0.77 23.25
C ILE A 99 5.67 -0.41 22.67
N LEU A 100 6.75 -0.97 23.21
CA LEU A 100 8.09 -0.76 22.70
C LEU A 100 8.30 -1.45 21.34
N CYS A 101 7.68 -2.61 21.10
CA CYS A 101 7.61 -3.25 19.78
C CYS A 101 6.94 -2.35 18.74
N TYR A 102 5.79 -1.77 19.09
CA TYR A 102 5.11 -0.78 18.26
C TYR A 102 6.00 0.42 17.95
N VAL A 103 6.66 0.99 18.95
CA VAL A 103 7.56 2.15 18.77
C VAL A 103 8.72 1.79 17.84
N TYR A 104 9.36 0.64 18.03
CA TYR A 104 10.42 0.18 17.15
C TYR A 104 9.93 0.00 15.71
N LYS A 105 8.74 -0.59 15.52
CA LYS A 105 8.11 -0.69 14.20
C LYS A 105 7.93 0.69 13.55
N LYS A 106 7.48 1.70 14.32
CA LYS A 106 7.33 3.08 13.80
C LYS A 106 8.66 3.73 13.44
N ILE A 107 9.73 3.44 14.18
CA ILE A 107 11.08 3.89 13.82
C ILE A 107 11.57 3.20 12.53
N ARG A 108 11.26 1.91 12.34
CA ARG A 108 11.58 1.21 11.09
C ARG A 108 10.85 1.79 9.87
N ASP A 109 9.59 2.16 10.04
CA ASP A 109 8.79 2.79 8.98
C ASP A 109 9.43 4.09 8.45
N LEU A 110 10.33 4.72 9.22
CA LEU A 110 11.04 5.93 8.82
C LEU A 110 12.04 5.71 7.67
N ILE A 111 12.39 4.48 7.31
CA ILE A 111 13.28 4.20 6.17
C ILE A 111 12.75 4.94 4.93
N GLY A 112 11.50 4.72 4.54
CA GLY A 112 10.89 5.38 3.39
C GLY A 112 10.84 6.91 3.54
N ASN A 113 10.51 7.43 4.74
CA ASN A 113 10.46 8.88 5.00
C ASN A 113 11.85 9.53 4.84
N VAL A 114 12.92 8.85 5.26
CA VAL A 114 14.30 9.33 5.10
C VAL A 114 14.67 9.42 3.61
N TYR A 115 14.33 8.42 2.81
CA TYR A 115 14.58 8.46 1.37
C TYR A 115 13.80 9.57 0.66
N ARG A 116 12.56 9.81 1.08
CA ARG A 116 11.72 10.93 0.59
C ARG A 116 12.08 12.29 1.20
N GLN A 117 13.05 12.33 2.13
CA GLN A 117 13.51 13.54 2.84
C GLN A 117 12.38 14.26 3.62
N GLU A 118 11.47 13.49 4.20
CA GLU A 118 10.35 13.98 5.03
C GLU A 118 10.80 14.23 6.47
N ILE A 119 11.71 15.18 6.65
CA ILE A 119 12.45 15.42 7.89
C ILE A 119 11.52 15.76 9.06
N GLU A 120 10.38 16.43 8.83
CA GLU A 120 9.42 16.73 9.90
C GLU A 120 8.83 15.45 10.50
N ILE A 121 8.40 14.50 9.67
CA ILE A 121 7.85 13.21 10.14
C ILE A 121 8.92 12.41 10.86
N VAL A 122 10.14 12.40 10.34
CA VAL A 122 11.30 11.72 10.96
C VAL A 122 11.60 12.34 12.33
N THR A 123 11.63 13.67 12.42
CA THR A 123 11.90 14.39 13.68
C THR A 123 10.87 14.04 14.75
N LEU A 124 9.58 14.14 14.42
CA LEU A 124 8.50 13.84 15.35
C LEU A 124 8.61 12.42 15.94
N ARG A 125 8.88 11.43 15.11
CA ARG A 125 9.02 10.03 15.58
C ARG A 125 10.25 9.84 16.48
N ILE A 126 11.36 10.51 16.17
CA ILE A 126 12.55 10.51 17.01
C ILE A 126 12.28 11.19 18.34
N GLU A 127 11.56 12.31 18.37
CA GLU A 127 11.18 13.02 19.60
C GLU A 127 10.30 12.14 20.48
N LEU A 128 9.31 11.40 19.94
CA LEU A 128 8.56 10.41 20.69
C LEU A 128 9.48 9.36 21.33
N PHE A 129 10.43 8.83 20.56
CA PHE A 129 11.39 7.84 21.09
C PHE A 129 12.23 8.42 22.24
N ILE A 130 12.67 9.68 22.13
CA ILE A 130 13.42 10.39 23.18
C ILE A 130 12.52 10.61 24.42
N GLU A 131 11.27 11.03 24.23
CA GLU A 131 10.31 11.20 25.31
C GLU A 131 10.11 9.89 26.09
N LEU A 132 9.93 8.79 25.37
CA LEU A 132 9.78 7.47 26.02
C LEU A 132 11.05 7.06 26.78
N PHE A 133 12.23 7.34 26.21
CA PHE A 133 13.50 7.07 26.91
C PHE A 133 13.54 7.74 28.29
N TYR A 134 13.11 9.00 28.41
CA TYR A 134 13.10 9.71 29.70
C TYR A 134 12.20 9.08 30.77
N TYR A 135 11.07 8.43 30.39
CA TYR A 135 10.26 7.67 31.33
C TYR A 135 11.04 6.48 31.91
N PHE A 136 11.84 5.80 31.09
CA PHE A 136 12.61 4.63 31.52
C PHE A 136 13.92 5.00 32.25
N GLU A 137 14.47 6.18 31.96
CA GLU A 137 15.70 6.67 32.61
C GLU A 137 15.44 7.14 34.05
N ASN A 138 14.38 7.90 34.28
CA ASN A 138 14.20 8.70 35.47
C ASN A 138 13.21 8.12 36.50
N SER A 139 12.54 7.01 36.22
CA SER A 139 11.50 6.50 37.12
C SER A 139 12.00 5.42 38.05
N GLU A 140 11.98 5.69 39.36
CA GLU A 140 12.04 4.65 40.41
C GLU A 140 10.78 3.76 40.36
N GLU A 141 9.62 4.32 39.93
CA GLU A 141 8.36 3.62 39.66
C GLU A 141 7.91 3.94 38.24
N LEU A 142 8.14 3.04 37.29
CA LEU A 142 7.71 3.16 35.90
C LEU A 142 6.22 2.80 35.79
N GLU A 143 5.38 3.77 35.43
CA GLU A 143 3.95 3.55 35.24
C GLU A 143 3.62 3.30 33.75
N TYR A 144 3.11 2.09 33.41
CA TYR A 144 2.70 1.74 32.06
C TYR A 144 1.73 2.76 31.45
N ARG A 145 0.78 3.24 32.27
CA ARG A 145 -0.24 4.20 31.82
C ARG A 145 0.36 5.50 31.30
N SER A 146 1.43 6.00 31.90
CA SER A 146 2.09 7.23 31.45
C SER A 146 2.69 7.06 30.06
N ILE A 147 3.24 5.88 29.76
CA ILE A 147 3.79 5.54 28.44
C ILE A 147 2.68 5.40 27.39
N GLU A 148 1.58 4.73 27.77
CA GLU A 148 0.42 4.57 26.90
C GLU A 148 -0.21 5.94 26.56
N GLU A 149 -0.35 6.83 27.56
CA GLU A 149 -0.84 8.20 27.38
C GLU A 149 0.10 9.05 26.52
N ALA A 150 1.43 8.90 26.65
CA ALA A 150 2.39 9.59 25.79
C ALA A 150 2.24 9.18 24.33
N VAL A 151 2.16 7.88 24.04
CA VAL A 151 1.95 7.39 22.67
C VAL A 151 0.59 7.81 22.12
N TYR A 152 -0.49 7.71 22.91
CA TYR A 152 -1.81 8.15 22.52
C TYR A 152 -1.85 9.63 22.16
N SER A 153 -1.30 10.48 23.04
CA SER A 153 -1.24 11.93 22.84
C SER A 153 -0.42 12.27 21.59
N PHE A 154 0.72 11.63 21.44
CA PHE A 154 1.57 11.82 20.26
C PHE A 154 0.82 11.51 18.95
N GLU A 155 0.18 10.35 18.83
CA GLU A 155 -0.54 9.96 17.62
C GLU A 155 -1.72 10.90 17.33
N LYS A 156 -2.42 11.34 18.37
CA LYS A 156 -3.56 12.24 18.26
C LYS A 156 -3.16 13.68 17.93
N ASP A 157 -2.16 14.22 18.60
CA ASP A 157 -1.77 15.63 18.46
C ASP A 157 -1.06 15.87 17.12
N ASN A 158 -0.31 14.89 16.62
CA ASN A 158 0.36 14.96 15.33
C ASN A 158 -0.48 14.44 14.15
N THR A 159 -1.74 14.06 14.38
CA THR A 159 -2.66 13.59 13.33
C THR A 159 -2.74 14.57 12.15
N GLU A 160 -2.70 15.88 12.43
CA GLU A 160 -2.78 16.92 11.38
C GLU A 160 -1.60 16.80 10.42
N ILE A 161 -0.38 16.70 10.93
CA ILE A 161 0.83 16.60 10.11
C ILE A 161 0.81 15.32 9.26
N PHE A 162 0.49 14.18 9.86
CA PHE A 162 0.50 12.88 9.16
C PHE A 162 -0.60 12.78 8.10
N VAL A 163 -1.79 13.26 8.40
CA VAL A 163 -2.93 13.18 7.47
C VAL A 163 -2.83 14.24 6.37
N ASP A 164 -2.38 15.45 6.70
CA ASP A 164 -2.19 16.51 5.71
C ASP A 164 -1.12 16.13 4.68
N ASP A 165 0.02 15.59 5.14
CA ASP A 165 1.08 15.09 4.25
C ASP A 165 0.59 13.93 3.37
N MET A 166 -0.16 12.97 3.94
CA MET A 166 -0.74 11.86 3.18
C MET A 166 -1.69 12.35 2.08
N VAL A 167 -2.53 13.35 2.37
CA VAL A 167 -3.45 13.94 1.37
C VAL A 167 -2.67 14.73 0.33
N ASP A 168 -1.62 15.47 0.74
CA ASP A 168 -0.75 16.21 -0.18
C ASP A 168 -0.08 15.27 -1.19
N TRP A 169 0.54 14.20 -0.72
CA TRP A 169 1.10 13.17 -1.61
C TRP A 169 0.09 12.60 -2.59
N ARG A 170 -1.15 12.44 -2.15
CA ARG A 170 -2.20 11.80 -2.95
C ARG A 170 -2.69 12.67 -4.10
N VAL A 171 -2.68 14.01 -3.98
CA VAL A 171 -3.32 14.90 -4.95
C VAL A 171 -2.38 15.92 -5.59
N ASN A 172 -1.17 16.08 -5.07
CA ASN A 172 -0.24 17.14 -5.49
C ASN A 172 0.83 16.59 -6.46
N PRO A 173 0.74 16.92 -7.77
CA PRO A 173 1.71 16.46 -8.77
C PRO A 173 3.11 17.07 -8.62
N LYS A 174 3.33 17.95 -7.63
CA LYS A 174 4.66 18.46 -7.30
C LYS A 174 5.45 17.52 -6.38
N ARG A 175 4.80 16.52 -5.83
CA ARG A 175 5.45 15.43 -5.07
C ARG A 175 5.99 14.40 -6.06
N THR A 176 7.22 14.61 -6.54
CA THR A 176 7.79 13.91 -7.70
C THR A 176 8.75 12.77 -7.35
N PHE A 177 8.96 12.42 -6.08
CA PHE A 177 10.01 11.49 -5.65
C PHE A 177 10.10 10.21 -6.51
N ALA A 178 9.02 9.42 -6.59
CA ALA A 178 9.03 8.19 -7.39
C ALA A 178 9.00 8.48 -8.90
N VAL A 179 8.32 9.56 -9.33
CA VAL A 179 8.34 10.02 -10.72
C VAL A 179 9.77 10.36 -11.17
N ASP A 180 10.53 11.03 -10.32
CA ASP A 180 11.92 11.40 -10.61
C ASP A 180 12.82 10.15 -10.74
N ILE A 181 12.61 9.13 -9.91
CA ILE A 181 13.32 7.85 -10.05
C ILE A 181 13.00 7.21 -11.40
N VAL A 182 11.72 7.08 -11.75
CA VAL A 182 11.28 6.46 -13.01
C VAL A 182 11.79 7.22 -14.23
N MET A 183 11.65 8.54 -14.25
CA MET A 183 11.92 9.34 -15.44
C MET A 183 13.41 9.67 -15.62
N ASN A 184 14.17 9.85 -14.54
CA ASN A 184 15.52 10.38 -14.59
C ASN A 184 16.61 9.33 -14.36
N SER A 185 16.27 8.09 -13.95
CA SER A 185 17.24 7.02 -13.80
C SER A 185 17.52 6.30 -15.13
N ASP A 186 18.74 5.73 -15.23
CA ASP A 186 19.01 4.69 -16.23
C ASP A 186 18.39 3.37 -15.73
N LEU A 187 17.25 3.00 -16.29
CA LEU A 187 16.50 1.80 -15.88
C LEU A 187 17.16 0.48 -16.31
N ASN A 188 18.25 0.53 -17.11
CA ASN A 188 19.07 -0.66 -17.40
C ASN A 188 20.04 -0.97 -16.24
N ASP A 189 20.31 0.00 -15.40
CA ASP A 189 21.14 -0.14 -14.22
C ASP A 189 20.27 -0.35 -12.98
N ILE A 190 20.21 -1.58 -12.48
CA ILE A 190 19.33 -1.97 -11.35
C ILE A 190 19.56 -1.19 -10.05
N ARG A 191 20.61 -0.37 -9.95
CA ARG A 191 20.88 0.47 -8.77
C ARG A 191 19.75 1.44 -8.45
N TYR A 192 18.93 1.81 -9.45
CA TYR A 192 17.77 2.68 -9.23
C TYR A 192 16.74 2.06 -8.28
N LEU A 193 16.61 0.73 -8.23
CA LEU A 193 15.69 0.03 -7.34
C LEU A 193 15.91 0.39 -5.87
N TYR A 194 17.16 0.59 -5.48
CA TYR A 194 17.53 0.92 -4.09
C TYR A 194 17.28 2.38 -3.71
N MET A 195 16.85 3.22 -4.65
CA MET A 195 16.59 4.64 -4.39
C MET A 195 15.20 4.89 -3.79
N TYR A 196 14.33 3.89 -3.72
CA TYR A 196 12.98 4.02 -3.15
C TYR A 196 12.96 3.98 -1.62
N GLY A 197 13.98 3.42 -0.98
CA GLY A 197 13.96 3.16 0.46
C GLY A 197 13.02 2.01 0.84
N GLU A 198 12.77 1.09 -0.09
CA GLU A 198 12.02 -0.14 0.12
C GLU A 198 12.96 -1.35 0.17
N HIS A 199 12.46 -2.46 0.73
CA HIS A 199 13.16 -3.73 0.61
C HIS A 199 13.26 -4.14 -0.86
N ILE A 200 14.45 -4.45 -1.34
CA ILE A 200 14.68 -4.92 -2.72
C ILE A 200 15.15 -6.37 -2.68
N GLY A 201 14.30 -7.23 -3.18
CA GLY A 201 14.52 -8.68 -3.22
C GLY A 201 14.64 -9.24 -4.63
N ALA A 202 14.61 -10.57 -4.70
CA ALA A 202 14.72 -11.30 -5.96
C ALA A 202 13.59 -10.97 -6.96
N ASN A 203 12.40 -10.61 -6.46
CA ASN A 203 11.26 -10.27 -7.31
C ASN A 203 11.51 -8.95 -8.05
N GLU A 204 11.92 -7.90 -7.34
CA GLU A 204 12.16 -6.57 -7.91
C GLU A 204 13.32 -6.61 -8.90
N ILE A 205 14.43 -7.23 -8.50
CA ILE A 205 15.62 -7.40 -9.34
C ILE A 205 15.29 -8.25 -10.57
N GLY A 206 14.65 -9.40 -10.37
CA GLY A 206 14.30 -10.31 -11.45
C GLY A 206 13.30 -9.72 -12.44
N MET A 207 12.33 -8.93 -11.97
CA MET A 207 11.38 -8.24 -12.84
C MET A 207 12.08 -7.15 -13.66
N ALA A 208 12.88 -6.29 -13.04
CA ALA A 208 13.64 -5.25 -13.72
C ALA A 208 14.57 -5.85 -14.80
N GLN A 209 15.30 -6.93 -14.47
CA GLN A 209 16.16 -7.62 -15.41
C GLN A 209 15.38 -8.26 -16.56
N TYR A 210 14.22 -8.86 -16.28
CA TYR A 210 13.37 -9.44 -17.31
C TYR A 210 12.86 -8.36 -18.26
N LEU A 211 12.32 -7.26 -17.75
CA LEU A 211 11.86 -6.15 -18.59
C LEU A 211 13.01 -5.51 -19.38
N ASN A 212 14.24 -5.52 -18.84
CA ASN A 212 15.44 -5.05 -19.54
C ASN A 212 15.84 -5.98 -20.71
N SER A 213 15.39 -7.23 -20.70
CA SER A 213 15.59 -8.17 -21.82
C SER A 213 14.62 -7.94 -22.98
N LEU A 214 13.52 -7.22 -22.77
CA LEU A 214 12.54 -6.88 -23.79
C LEU A 214 12.98 -5.65 -24.59
N SER A 215 12.61 -5.64 -25.88
CA SER A 215 12.80 -4.45 -26.72
C SER A 215 11.96 -3.28 -26.25
N GLN A 216 12.35 -2.05 -26.60
CA GLN A 216 11.55 -0.86 -26.27
C GLN A 216 10.15 -0.93 -26.91
N SER A 217 10.02 -1.49 -28.11
CA SER A 217 8.72 -1.65 -28.78
C SER A 217 7.78 -2.59 -28.02
N GLU A 218 8.31 -3.68 -27.41
CA GLU A 218 7.51 -4.57 -26.56
C GLU A 218 7.04 -3.84 -25.28
N ILE A 219 7.94 -3.11 -24.63
CA ILE A 219 7.61 -2.29 -23.45
C ILE A 219 6.54 -1.24 -23.79
N ASP A 220 6.71 -0.52 -24.90
CA ASP A 220 5.75 0.50 -25.35
C ASP A 220 4.38 -0.11 -25.65
N SER A 221 4.35 -1.32 -26.23
CA SER A 221 3.12 -2.05 -26.49
C SER A 221 2.39 -2.42 -25.18
N LEU A 222 3.12 -2.91 -24.16
CA LEU A 222 2.55 -3.21 -22.85
C LEU A 222 1.99 -1.96 -22.15
N ALA A 223 2.74 -0.88 -22.20
CA ALA A 223 2.31 0.41 -21.65
C ALA A 223 1.07 0.95 -22.37
N HIS A 224 1.05 0.83 -23.72
CA HIS A 224 -0.06 1.33 -24.54
C HIS A 224 -1.39 0.61 -24.25
N VAL A 225 -1.38 -0.71 -24.07
CA VAL A 225 -2.60 -1.45 -23.68
C VAL A 225 -3.18 -0.89 -22.40
N TYR A 226 -2.34 -0.65 -21.41
CA TYR A 226 -2.72 -0.13 -20.10
C TYR A 226 -3.22 1.32 -20.16
N THR A 227 -2.55 2.20 -20.90
CA THR A 227 -2.93 3.62 -21.01
C THR A 227 -4.13 3.83 -21.93
N GLU A 228 -4.24 3.06 -22.99
CA GLU A 228 -5.41 3.08 -23.88
C GLU A 228 -6.66 2.54 -23.19
N GLY A 229 -6.51 1.48 -22.37
CA GLY A 229 -7.59 0.99 -21.51
C GLY A 229 -8.10 2.09 -20.58
N TYR A 230 -7.19 2.86 -19.98
CA TYR A 230 -7.55 4.01 -19.15
C TYR A 230 -8.37 5.06 -19.90
N ARG A 231 -7.93 5.43 -21.11
CA ARG A 231 -8.64 6.38 -21.98
C ARG A 231 -10.01 5.87 -22.37
N LYS A 232 -10.11 4.61 -22.79
CA LYS A 232 -11.38 3.96 -23.16
C LYS A 232 -12.37 3.93 -22.01
N GLY A 233 -11.93 3.72 -20.77
CA GLY A 233 -12.77 3.76 -19.59
C GLY A 233 -13.52 5.08 -19.43
N PHE A 234 -12.91 6.21 -19.80
CA PHE A 234 -13.60 7.51 -19.88
C PHE A 234 -14.65 7.57 -20.99
N VAL A 235 -14.27 7.09 -22.18
CA VAL A 235 -15.17 7.12 -23.35
C VAL A 235 -16.41 6.24 -23.12
N ILE A 236 -16.23 5.01 -22.63
CA ILE A 236 -17.32 4.07 -22.39
C ILE A 236 -18.28 4.59 -21.31
N ALA A 237 -17.74 5.16 -20.23
CA ALA A 237 -18.51 5.73 -19.16
C ALA A 237 -19.10 7.13 -19.49
N GLY A 238 -18.87 7.66 -20.69
CA GLY A 238 -19.35 9.00 -21.10
C GLY A 238 -18.76 10.14 -20.25
N LYS A 239 -17.53 9.97 -19.73
CA LYS A 239 -16.87 10.94 -18.86
C LYS A 239 -15.87 11.80 -19.64
N ASP A 240 -15.71 13.03 -19.22
CA ASP A 240 -14.82 14.00 -19.89
C ASP A 240 -13.42 13.96 -19.27
N LEU A 241 -12.46 13.34 -19.97
CA LEU A 241 -11.06 13.31 -19.55
C LEU A 241 -10.39 14.69 -19.64
N SER A 242 -10.86 15.59 -20.52
CA SER A 242 -10.22 16.88 -20.76
C SER A 242 -10.28 17.85 -19.58
N ILE A 243 -11.16 17.61 -18.60
CA ILE A 243 -11.25 18.40 -17.37
C ILE A 243 -10.28 17.94 -16.27
N LYS A 244 -9.53 16.86 -16.52
CA LYS A 244 -8.59 16.25 -15.58
C LYS A 244 -7.15 16.58 -15.93
N ASP A 245 -6.30 16.69 -14.91
CA ASP A 245 -4.90 17.10 -15.07
C ASP A 245 -3.91 16.05 -14.53
N THR A 246 -4.38 15.06 -13.71
CA THR A 246 -3.48 14.11 -13.05
C THR A 246 -4.03 12.69 -13.07
N VAL A 247 -3.11 11.72 -13.13
CA VAL A 247 -3.37 10.28 -13.01
C VAL A 247 -2.61 9.70 -11.81
N ASP A 248 -3.27 8.90 -10.98
CA ASP A 248 -2.69 8.18 -9.84
C ASP A 248 -2.12 6.83 -10.34
N ILE A 249 -0.80 6.72 -10.46
CA ILE A 249 -0.12 5.52 -10.95
C ILE A 249 0.31 4.66 -9.77
N ARG A 250 -0.02 3.35 -9.84
CA ARG A 250 0.35 2.38 -8.81
C ARG A 250 1.00 1.16 -9.44
N TYR A 251 2.10 0.69 -8.84
CA TYR A 251 2.87 -0.44 -9.37
C TYR A 251 3.79 -1.06 -8.32
N ASN A 252 4.26 -2.28 -8.59
CA ASN A 252 5.38 -2.88 -7.85
C ASN A 252 6.72 -2.45 -8.43
N ILE A 253 7.68 -2.17 -7.56
CA ILE A 253 9.07 -1.87 -7.94
C ILE A 253 9.59 -3.01 -8.83
N GLY A 254 10.29 -2.65 -9.90
CA GLY A 254 10.72 -3.54 -10.97
C GLY A 254 9.96 -3.34 -12.29
N PHE A 255 8.81 -2.66 -12.28
CA PHE A 255 8.00 -2.36 -13.46
C PHE A 255 8.28 -1.00 -14.10
N GLU A 256 9.30 -0.27 -13.65
CA GLU A 256 9.58 1.12 -14.01
C GLU A 256 9.72 1.35 -15.51
N ARG A 257 10.19 0.38 -16.29
CA ARG A 257 10.25 0.52 -17.76
C ARG A 257 8.86 0.67 -18.39
N ILE A 258 7.89 -0.12 -17.92
CA ILE A 258 6.49 -0.01 -18.38
C ILE A 258 5.92 1.31 -17.89
N ILE A 259 6.15 1.68 -16.62
CA ILE A 259 5.65 2.91 -16.03
C ILE A 259 6.22 4.15 -16.73
N LYS A 260 7.51 4.16 -17.09
CA LYS A 260 8.12 5.27 -17.85
C LYS A 260 7.43 5.49 -19.20
N SER A 261 7.17 4.41 -19.94
CA SER A 261 6.45 4.48 -21.20
C SER A 261 5.00 4.92 -20.99
N ALA A 262 4.33 4.41 -19.94
CA ALA A 262 2.97 4.80 -19.59
C ALA A 262 2.86 6.29 -19.21
N ILE A 263 3.82 6.83 -18.46
CA ILE A 263 3.86 8.26 -18.11
C ILE A 263 3.89 9.11 -19.39
N LEU A 264 4.73 8.74 -20.35
CA LEU A 264 4.81 9.46 -21.63
C LEU A 264 3.50 9.41 -22.43
N ASP A 265 2.75 8.31 -22.33
CA ASP A 265 1.43 8.20 -22.95
C ASP A 265 0.37 9.03 -22.20
N PHE A 266 0.37 9.02 -20.87
CA PHE A 266 -0.51 9.87 -20.06
C PHE A 266 -0.25 11.36 -20.28
N GLU A 267 1.01 11.77 -20.43
CA GLU A 267 1.36 13.16 -20.76
C GLU A 267 0.79 13.59 -22.11
N LYS A 268 0.75 12.71 -23.12
CA LYS A 268 0.07 12.97 -24.41
C LYS A 268 -1.44 13.15 -24.25
N MET A 269 -2.04 12.56 -23.21
CA MET A 269 -3.45 12.75 -22.84
C MET A 269 -3.68 14.02 -21.98
N GLY A 270 -2.62 14.77 -21.66
CA GLY A 270 -2.69 15.95 -20.79
C GLY A 270 -2.63 15.65 -19.28
N LEU A 271 -2.31 14.42 -18.90
CA LEU A 271 -2.28 13.98 -17.51
C LEU A 271 -0.85 13.95 -16.97
N LYS A 272 -0.62 14.58 -15.82
CA LYS A 272 0.62 14.49 -15.04
C LYS A 272 0.56 13.29 -14.10
N PRO A 273 1.65 12.52 -13.93
CA PRO A 273 1.68 11.41 -13.01
C PRO A 273 1.69 11.88 -11.55
N ILE A 274 0.95 11.18 -10.70
CA ILE A 274 1.09 11.17 -9.25
C ILE A 274 1.46 9.74 -8.87
N ILE A 275 2.58 9.57 -8.14
CA ILE A 275 3.02 8.30 -7.56
C ILE A 275 3.28 8.59 -6.08
N TYR A 276 2.31 8.29 -5.24
CA TYR A 276 2.42 8.55 -3.80
C TYR A 276 3.02 7.34 -3.05
N PRO A 277 3.47 7.48 -1.79
CA PRO A 277 4.19 6.42 -1.08
C PRO A 277 3.47 5.06 -0.95
N LEU A 278 2.12 5.06 -0.97
CA LEU A 278 1.32 3.82 -1.02
C LEU A 278 0.99 3.36 -2.45
N GLY A 279 1.43 4.09 -3.47
CA GLY A 279 1.23 3.77 -4.88
C GLY A 279 2.36 2.94 -5.47
N TYR A 280 3.49 2.82 -4.79
CA TYR A 280 4.57 1.91 -5.14
C TYR A 280 4.97 1.05 -3.95
N GLY A 281 5.56 -0.08 -4.19
CA GLY A 281 6.04 -0.96 -3.13
C GLY A 281 6.83 -2.12 -3.67
N SER A 282 7.52 -2.82 -2.79
CA SER A 282 8.19 -4.08 -3.05
C SER A 282 7.38 -5.25 -2.53
N THR A 283 7.73 -6.44 -2.94
CA THR A 283 7.22 -7.66 -2.32
C THR A 283 7.71 -7.76 -0.88
N MET A 284 6.82 -8.14 0.04
CA MET A 284 7.16 -8.18 1.46
C MET A 284 8.26 -9.20 1.75
N CYS A 285 9.38 -8.77 2.33
CA CYS A 285 10.42 -9.68 2.77
C CYS A 285 9.95 -10.66 3.86
N ASN A 286 8.94 -10.26 4.63
CA ASN A 286 8.35 -11.08 5.68
C ASN A 286 6.86 -10.76 5.88
N LYS A 287 5.99 -11.62 5.35
CA LYS A 287 4.52 -11.49 5.51
C LYS A 287 4.06 -11.64 6.96
N GLN A 288 4.82 -12.39 7.82
CA GLN A 288 4.51 -12.52 9.24
C GLN A 288 4.72 -11.20 9.99
N TYR A 289 5.77 -10.44 9.67
CA TYR A 289 5.99 -9.10 10.22
C TYR A 289 4.80 -8.18 9.93
N TRP A 290 4.34 -8.12 8.68
CA TRP A 290 3.15 -7.35 8.32
C TRP A 290 1.89 -7.81 9.08
N PHE A 291 1.68 -9.14 9.17
CA PHE A 291 0.52 -9.71 9.85
C PHE A 291 0.49 -9.38 11.33
N ASP A 292 1.63 -9.41 12.00
CA ASP A 292 1.75 -9.11 13.43
C ASP A 292 1.41 -7.65 13.76
N HIS A 293 1.67 -6.73 12.83
CA HIS A 293 1.53 -5.28 13.02
C HIS A 293 0.28 -4.65 12.37
N LYS A 294 -0.54 -5.44 11.69
CA LYS A 294 -1.69 -4.90 10.94
C LYS A 294 -2.76 -4.20 11.79
N PHE A 295 -2.75 -4.44 13.09
CA PHE A 295 -3.71 -3.87 14.05
C PHE A 295 -3.04 -3.07 15.16
N ASP A 296 -1.85 -2.56 14.96
CA ASP A 296 -1.13 -1.74 15.92
C ASP A 296 -1.92 -0.50 16.36
N GLU A 297 -2.81 0.01 15.51
CA GLU A 297 -3.71 1.10 15.86
C GLU A 297 -4.64 0.80 17.05
N ALA A 298 -4.83 -0.48 17.41
CA ALA A 298 -5.60 -0.87 18.59
C ALA A 298 -5.08 -0.24 19.89
N LEU A 299 -3.79 0.14 19.92
CA LEU A 299 -3.16 0.84 21.04
C LEU A 299 -3.82 2.20 21.33
N TYR A 300 -4.26 2.91 20.30
CA TYR A 300 -4.75 4.29 20.43
C TYR A 300 -6.09 4.56 19.71
N LEU A 301 -6.69 3.55 19.08
CA LEU A 301 -7.93 3.72 18.33
C LEU A 301 -9.13 3.88 19.26
N ASP A 302 -9.63 5.09 19.37
CA ASP A 302 -10.86 5.43 20.07
C ASP A 302 -11.74 6.41 19.26
N LYS A 303 -12.90 6.77 19.80
CA LYS A 303 -13.83 7.70 19.15
C LYS A 303 -13.25 9.10 18.95
N ALA A 304 -12.44 9.58 19.89
CA ALA A 304 -11.85 10.90 19.82
C ALA A 304 -10.77 10.98 18.76
N PHE A 305 -9.93 9.94 18.66
CA PHE A 305 -8.91 9.81 17.62
C PHE A 305 -9.55 9.72 16.22
N VAL A 306 -10.55 8.85 16.03
CA VAL A 306 -11.26 8.72 14.75
C VAL A 306 -11.90 10.03 14.32
N LYS A 307 -12.57 10.73 15.26
CA LYS A 307 -13.17 12.05 15.00
C LYS A 307 -12.13 13.04 14.53
N ARG A 308 -11.00 13.17 15.27
CA ARG A 308 -9.90 14.08 14.91
C ARG A 308 -9.34 13.76 13.51
N LYS A 309 -9.10 12.48 13.23
CA LYS A 309 -8.55 12.01 11.96
C LYS A 309 -9.47 12.35 10.77
N LEU A 310 -10.78 12.21 10.93
CA LEU A 310 -11.76 12.58 9.89
C LEU A 310 -11.86 14.10 9.70
N GLU A 311 -11.86 14.88 10.79
CA GLU A 311 -11.88 16.35 10.71
C GLU A 311 -10.65 16.89 9.97
N VAL A 312 -9.47 16.36 10.29
CA VAL A 312 -8.23 16.74 9.62
C VAL A 312 -8.23 16.31 8.16
N ALA A 313 -8.66 15.08 7.86
CA ALA A 313 -8.74 14.60 6.48
C ALA A 313 -9.66 15.49 5.62
N LYS A 314 -10.83 15.85 6.15
CA LYS A 314 -11.75 16.75 5.46
C LYS A 314 -11.10 18.12 5.18
N GLN A 315 -10.43 18.70 6.19
CA GLN A 315 -9.74 19.99 6.03
C GLN A 315 -8.59 19.91 5.04
N ALA A 316 -7.80 18.84 5.07
CA ALA A 316 -6.68 18.61 4.16
C ALA A 316 -7.14 18.52 2.69
N PHE A 317 -8.24 17.81 2.43
CA PHE A 317 -8.85 17.75 1.10
C PHE A 317 -9.47 19.09 0.67
N GLU A 318 -10.16 19.80 1.57
CA GLU A 318 -10.73 21.11 1.24
C GLU A 318 -9.63 22.13 0.90
N ASN A 319 -8.50 22.11 1.65
CA ASN A 319 -7.34 22.95 1.34
C ASN A 319 -6.73 22.67 -0.05
N ARG A 320 -6.96 21.47 -0.60
CA ARG A 320 -6.43 21.01 -1.91
C ARG A 320 -7.52 20.64 -2.90
N LYS A 321 -8.70 21.19 -2.71
CA LYS A 321 -9.90 20.86 -3.51
C LYS A 321 -9.67 20.96 -5.01
N ASP A 322 -9.01 22.02 -5.45
CA ASP A 322 -8.73 22.23 -6.88
C ASP A 322 -7.83 21.13 -7.45
N LEU A 323 -6.85 20.65 -6.68
CA LEU A 323 -5.99 19.52 -7.08
C LEU A 323 -6.78 18.20 -7.06
N ALA A 324 -7.58 17.97 -6.02
CA ALA A 324 -8.37 16.76 -5.88
C ALA A 324 -9.40 16.60 -7.02
N LEU A 325 -10.09 17.69 -7.40
CA LEU A 325 -11.04 17.69 -8.51
C LEU A 325 -10.38 17.36 -9.87
N LYS A 326 -9.09 17.62 -10.01
CA LYS A 326 -8.33 17.37 -11.23
C LYS A 326 -7.82 15.93 -11.37
N MET A 327 -8.00 15.09 -10.35
CA MET A 327 -7.61 13.69 -10.43
C MET A 327 -8.51 12.90 -11.39
N ALA A 328 -7.90 12.19 -12.33
CA ALA A 328 -8.60 11.37 -13.31
C ALA A 328 -8.88 9.93 -12.79
N GLY A 329 -8.24 9.53 -11.70
CA GLY A 329 -8.37 8.22 -11.07
C GLY A 329 -7.12 7.34 -11.21
N PRO A 330 -7.14 6.12 -10.66
CA PRO A 330 -5.98 5.27 -10.60
C PRO A 330 -5.71 4.49 -11.90
N ALA A 331 -4.43 4.32 -12.20
CA ALA A 331 -3.91 3.43 -13.20
C ALA A 331 -2.95 2.45 -12.50
N VAL A 332 -3.32 1.16 -12.42
CA VAL A 332 -2.71 0.19 -11.52
C VAL A 332 -2.07 -0.96 -12.29
N ILE A 333 -0.82 -1.29 -11.95
CA ILE A 333 -0.21 -2.58 -12.28
C ILE A 333 -0.27 -3.44 -11.02
N GLU A 334 -1.08 -4.51 -11.06
CA GLU A 334 -1.13 -5.51 -10.01
C GLU A 334 -0.15 -6.65 -10.29
N ILE A 335 0.21 -7.37 -9.27
CA ILE A 335 1.07 -8.56 -9.38
C ILE A 335 0.34 -9.79 -8.91
N PHE A 336 0.77 -10.96 -9.42
CA PHE A 336 0.33 -12.25 -8.94
C PHE A 336 1.47 -13.28 -9.01
N GLY A 337 1.28 -14.41 -8.33
CA GLY A 337 2.25 -15.51 -8.31
C GLY A 337 3.10 -15.55 -7.07
N GLU A 338 2.76 -14.76 -6.04
CA GLU A 338 3.37 -14.82 -4.71
C GLU A 338 3.05 -16.17 -4.04
N ASN A 339 4.02 -16.66 -3.28
CA ASN A 339 3.83 -17.87 -2.50
C ASN A 339 2.75 -17.69 -1.43
N PRO A 340 1.85 -18.67 -1.29
CA PRO A 340 0.86 -18.68 -0.23
C PRO A 340 1.48 -18.55 1.15
N PHE A 341 0.81 -17.78 2.03
CA PHE A 341 1.25 -17.56 3.39
C PHE A 341 0.16 -17.93 4.40
N GLU A 342 0.52 -18.73 5.40
CA GLU A 342 -0.33 -19.05 6.54
C GLU A 342 0.28 -18.38 7.79
N PRO A 343 -0.36 -17.32 8.33
CA PRO A 343 0.20 -16.57 9.46
C PRO A 343 0.09 -17.33 10.78
N GLU A 344 1.10 -17.15 11.63
CA GLU A 344 1.00 -17.49 13.04
C GLU A 344 0.30 -16.35 13.80
N SER A 345 -0.83 -16.63 14.46
CA SER A 345 -1.49 -15.64 15.30
C SER A 345 -0.83 -15.59 16.68
N LYS A 346 -0.19 -14.46 17.00
CA LYS A 346 0.47 -14.23 18.28
C LYS A 346 -0.48 -13.53 19.26
N LYS A 347 -0.47 -13.94 20.54
CA LYS A 347 -1.27 -13.31 21.59
C LYS A 347 -0.70 -11.93 21.99
N GLU A 348 0.58 -11.72 21.75
CA GLU A 348 1.32 -10.49 22.04
C GLU A 348 1.07 -9.40 21.00
N ALA A 349 0.67 -9.75 19.76
CA ALA A 349 0.29 -8.79 18.73
C ALA A 349 -1.02 -8.08 19.09
N TYR A 350 -1.13 -6.79 18.77
CA TYR A 350 -2.35 -6.03 18.97
C TYR A 350 -3.50 -6.60 18.13
N LYS A 351 -4.71 -6.56 18.68
CA LYS A 351 -5.94 -6.99 18.03
C LYS A 351 -7.04 -5.98 18.31
N LEU A 352 -7.82 -5.64 17.29
CA LEU A 352 -8.97 -4.78 17.47
C LEU A 352 -10.06 -5.49 18.29
N THR A 353 -10.55 -4.83 19.31
CA THR A 353 -11.78 -5.24 20.00
C THR A 353 -12.98 -5.11 19.06
N LYS A 354 -14.12 -5.72 19.39
CA LYS A 354 -15.34 -5.59 18.59
C LYS A 354 -15.80 -4.12 18.44
N GLU A 355 -15.56 -3.30 19.43
CA GLU A 355 -15.86 -1.86 19.37
C GLU A 355 -14.89 -1.15 18.42
N GLN A 356 -13.60 -1.41 18.51
CA GLN A 356 -12.59 -0.85 17.63
C GLN A 356 -12.77 -1.31 16.16
N GLN A 357 -13.17 -2.56 15.92
CA GLN A 357 -13.53 -3.02 14.55
C GLN A 357 -14.68 -2.19 13.96
N LYS A 358 -15.71 -1.87 14.76
CA LYS A 358 -16.81 -0.99 14.31
C LYS A 358 -16.33 0.43 14.06
N LEU A 359 -15.44 0.95 14.91
CA LEU A 359 -14.85 2.28 14.73
C LEU A 359 -13.99 2.35 13.48
N SER A 360 -13.13 1.35 13.24
CA SER A 360 -12.28 1.27 12.05
C SER A 360 -13.13 1.18 10.77
N ALA A 361 -14.15 0.31 10.75
CA ALA A 361 -15.09 0.23 9.62
C ALA A 361 -15.86 1.55 9.40
N GLY A 362 -16.32 2.18 10.47
CA GLY A 362 -16.96 3.50 10.42
C GLY A 362 -16.04 4.58 9.87
N TYR A 363 -14.79 4.60 10.32
CA TYR A 363 -13.75 5.50 9.81
C TYR A 363 -13.53 5.33 8.31
N ILE A 364 -13.35 4.08 7.85
CA ILE A 364 -13.14 3.78 6.43
C ILE A 364 -14.30 4.32 5.58
N ASN A 365 -15.54 4.06 5.99
CA ASN A 365 -16.72 4.53 5.26
C ASN A 365 -16.80 6.07 5.19
N GLU A 366 -16.60 6.77 6.32
CA GLU A 366 -16.64 8.23 6.36
C GLU A 366 -15.45 8.85 5.59
N TYR A 367 -14.26 8.26 5.69
CA TYR A 367 -13.09 8.71 4.92
C TYR A 367 -13.34 8.56 3.41
N GLN A 368 -13.91 7.42 2.97
CA GLN A 368 -14.27 7.23 1.56
C GLN A 368 -15.32 8.25 1.09
N ARG A 369 -16.26 8.63 1.96
CA ARG A 369 -17.23 9.69 1.65
C ARG A 369 -16.53 11.04 1.45
N ILE A 370 -15.59 11.41 2.34
CA ILE A 370 -14.77 12.62 2.16
C ILE A 370 -14.01 12.58 0.84
N VAL A 371 -13.41 11.45 0.51
CA VAL A 371 -12.71 11.26 -0.78
C VAL A 371 -13.67 11.45 -1.96
N GLN A 372 -14.88 10.88 -1.91
CA GLN A 372 -15.87 11.00 -2.98
C GLN A 372 -16.38 12.44 -3.16
N GLU A 373 -16.49 13.20 -2.07
CA GLU A 373 -16.88 14.62 -2.10
C GLU A 373 -15.83 15.48 -2.84
N HIS A 374 -14.54 15.12 -2.80
CA HIS A 374 -13.45 15.91 -3.39
C HIS A 374 -12.91 15.31 -4.70
N ILE A 375 -13.01 14.00 -4.86
CA ILE A 375 -12.60 13.24 -6.07
C ILE A 375 -13.82 12.45 -6.56
N PRO A 376 -14.78 13.11 -7.25
CA PRO A 376 -16.06 12.51 -7.61
C PRO A 376 -15.91 11.26 -8.49
N GLY A 377 -16.59 10.16 -8.13
CA GLY A 377 -16.53 8.90 -8.84
C GLY A 377 -17.11 8.94 -10.25
N ASP A 378 -18.11 9.80 -10.47
CA ASP A 378 -18.76 10.03 -11.77
C ASP A 378 -17.86 10.82 -12.76
N GLN A 379 -16.76 11.40 -12.28
CA GLN A 379 -15.80 12.17 -13.09
C GLN A 379 -14.43 11.48 -13.22
N ARG A 380 -14.27 10.29 -12.74
CA ARG A 380 -13.01 9.53 -12.81
C ARG A 380 -13.22 8.16 -13.39
N SER A 381 -12.15 7.58 -13.91
CA SER A 381 -12.10 6.19 -14.33
C SER A 381 -10.96 5.46 -13.62
N PHE A 382 -10.68 4.25 -14.01
CA PHE A 382 -9.52 3.49 -13.57
C PHE A 382 -9.10 2.53 -14.67
N THR A 383 -7.89 2.02 -14.58
CA THR A 383 -7.48 0.80 -15.28
C THR A 383 -6.62 -0.05 -14.36
N ILE A 384 -6.73 -1.34 -14.49
CA ILE A 384 -5.92 -2.31 -13.77
C ILE A 384 -5.40 -3.31 -14.80
N ILE A 385 -4.07 -3.56 -14.77
CA ILE A 385 -3.44 -4.63 -15.53
C ILE A 385 -2.63 -5.48 -14.57
N ALA A 386 -2.63 -6.80 -14.77
CA ALA A 386 -1.94 -7.71 -13.88
C ALA A 386 -0.80 -8.47 -14.60
N PHE A 387 0.31 -8.67 -13.88
CA PHE A 387 1.45 -9.44 -14.35
C PHE A 387 1.98 -10.39 -13.28
N PRO A 388 2.53 -11.55 -13.69
CA PRO A 388 3.22 -12.44 -12.74
C PRO A 388 4.57 -11.84 -12.32
N ILE A 389 5.05 -12.25 -11.13
CA ILE A 389 6.37 -11.91 -10.62
C ILE A 389 7.32 -13.12 -10.62
N PRO A 390 8.65 -12.92 -10.53
CA PRO A 390 9.64 -14.00 -10.53
C PRO A 390 9.43 -15.08 -9.47
N GLU A 391 8.77 -14.78 -8.32
CA GLU A 391 8.40 -15.76 -7.29
C GLU A 391 7.51 -16.89 -7.82
N PHE A 392 6.86 -16.70 -8.97
CA PHE A 392 6.16 -17.76 -9.71
C PHE A 392 7.08 -18.96 -10.02
N GLY A 393 8.39 -18.74 -10.06
CA GLY A 393 9.41 -19.77 -10.21
C GLY A 393 9.85 -20.00 -11.66
N HIS A 394 10.29 -21.24 -11.98
CA HIS A 394 10.91 -21.56 -13.26
C HIS A 394 10.03 -21.32 -14.50
N ASN A 395 8.72 -21.29 -14.33
CA ASN A 395 7.77 -21.01 -15.42
C ASN A 395 7.41 -19.51 -15.53
N PHE A 396 8.09 -18.62 -14.78
CA PHE A 396 7.78 -17.19 -14.77
C PHE A 396 7.71 -16.59 -16.17
N LYS A 397 8.73 -16.83 -17.02
CA LYS A 397 8.77 -16.28 -18.39
C LYS A 397 7.60 -16.77 -19.24
N GLU A 398 7.32 -18.07 -19.21
CA GLU A 398 6.20 -18.65 -19.97
C GLU A 398 4.87 -18.08 -19.51
N MET A 399 4.72 -17.91 -18.19
CA MET A 399 3.52 -17.31 -17.61
C MET A 399 3.39 -15.84 -17.99
N PHE A 400 4.49 -15.08 -17.98
CA PHE A 400 4.47 -13.68 -18.41
C PHE A 400 4.07 -13.55 -19.88
N ASP A 401 4.65 -14.35 -20.78
CA ASP A 401 4.31 -14.37 -22.19
C ASP A 401 2.85 -14.77 -22.45
N ALA A 402 2.32 -15.72 -21.67
CA ALA A 402 0.90 -16.10 -21.71
C ALA A 402 0.00 -14.97 -21.22
N THR A 403 0.39 -14.31 -20.15
CA THR A 403 -0.33 -13.15 -19.59
C THR A 403 -0.39 -11.99 -20.57
N VAL A 404 0.72 -11.69 -21.26
CA VAL A 404 0.75 -10.65 -22.31
C VAL A 404 -0.26 -10.96 -23.41
N LYS A 405 -0.33 -12.22 -23.86
CA LYS A 405 -1.31 -12.63 -24.89
C LYS A 405 -2.77 -12.42 -24.42
N ILE A 406 -3.04 -12.69 -23.15
CA ILE A 406 -4.37 -12.48 -22.58
C ILE A 406 -4.66 -10.98 -22.39
N ASN A 407 -3.69 -10.22 -21.94
CA ASN A 407 -3.83 -8.78 -21.74
C ASN A 407 -4.03 -8.00 -23.06
N THR A 408 -3.66 -8.58 -24.20
CA THR A 408 -3.75 -7.97 -25.54
C THR A 408 -4.88 -8.57 -26.38
N LEU A 409 -5.90 -9.17 -25.74
CA LEU A 409 -7.07 -9.70 -26.45
C LEU A 409 -7.86 -8.59 -27.14
N ASP A 410 -8.51 -8.98 -28.25
CA ASP A 410 -9.37 -8.10 -29.04
C ASP A 410 -10.64 -7.73 -28.24
N SER A 411 -10.68 -6.52 -27.70
CA SER A 411 -11.79 -6.02 -26.86
C SER A 411 -13.12 -5.96 -27.63
N GLU A 412 -13.14 -5.62 -28.91
CA GLU A 412 -14.36 -5.55 -29.72
C GLU A 412 -15.03 -6.93 -29.88
N LYS A 413 -14.19 -7.97 -30.08
CA LYS A 413 -14.69 -9.35 -30.16
C LYS A 413 -15.26 -9.82 -28.83
N TYR A 414 -14.62 -9.46 -27.71
CA TYR A 414 -15.11 -9.82 -26.39
C TYR A 414 -16.39 -9.09 -26.04
N GLU A 415 -16.53 -7.82 -26.42
CA GLU A 415 -17.77 -7.04 -26.27
C GLU A 415 -18.96 -7.75 -26.94
N ILE A 416 -18.77 -8.21 -28.18
CA ILE A 416 -19.83 -8.95 -28.91
C ILE A 416 -20.23 -10.24 -28.17
N ILE A 417 -19.27 -10.96 -27.58
CA ILE A 417 -19.53 -12.18 -26.82
C ILE A 417 -20.28 -11.85 -25.52
N GLN A 418 -19.81 -10.85 -24.79
CA GLN A 418 -20.40 -10.43 -23.52
C GLN A 418 -21.82 -9.88 -23.70
N ASN A 419 -22.07 -9.09 -24.73
CA ASN A 419 -23.42 -8.61 -25.04
C ASN A 419 -24.40 -9.74 -25.32
N LYS A 420 -23.98 -10.84 -25.99
CA LYS A 420 -24.84 -12.03 -26.15
C LYS A 420 -25.16 -12.72 -24.81
N ILE A 421 -24.21 -12.70 -23.85
CA ILE A 421 -24.46 -13.23 -22.51
C ILE A 421 -25.46 -12.33 -21.78
N ILE A 422 -25.32 -11.00 -21.88
CA ILE A 422 -26.25 -10.02 -21.31
C ILE A 422 -27.66 -10.22 -21.89
N ASP A 423 -27.80 -10.34 -23.20
CA ASP A 423 -29.06 -10.54 -23.88
C ASP A 423 -29.83 -11.78 -23.36
N GLU A 424 -29.08 -12.83 -22.94
CA GLU A 424 -29.71 -14.03 -22.36
C GLU A 424 -30.02 -13.84 -20.85
N LEU A 425 -29.12 -13.17 -20.11
CA LEU A 425 -29.30 -12.96 -18.66
C LEU A 425 -30.44 -11.96 -18.36
N ASP A 426 -30.63 -10.95 -19.21
CA ASP A 426 -31.70 -9.95 -19.04
C ASP A 426 -33.13 -10.54 -19.20
N LYS A 427 -33.26 -11.77 -19.74
CA LYS A 427 -34.55 -12.50 -19.79
C LYS A 427 -34.90 -13.16 -18.46
N ALA A 428 -34.02 -13.13 -17.47
CA ALA A 428 -34.18 -13.84 -16.22
C ALA A 428 -34.67 -12.93 -15.09
N ASP A 429 -35.47 -13.44 -14.18
CA ASP A 429 -35.86 -12.75 -12.94
C ASP A 429 -34.81 -12.95 -11.82
N TYR A 430 -34.03 -14.01 -11.92
CA TYR A 430 -32.95 -14.33 -10.97
C TYR A 430 -31.87 -15.21 -11.60
N VAL A 431 -30.68 -15.14 -11.04
CA VAL A 431 -29.57 -16.05 -11.36
C VAL A 431 -29.33 -16.98 -10.17
N ARG A 432 -29.27 -18.29 -10.42
CA ARG A 432 -28.96 -19.29 -9.41
C ARG A 432 -27.55 -19.85 -9.63
N VAL A 433 -26.72 -19.77 -8.59
CA VAL A 433 -25.38 -20.36 -8.59
C VAL A 433 -25.38 -21.58 -7.69
N VAL A 434 -24.98 -22.72 -8.24
CA VAL A 434 -24.95 -24.01 -7.52
C VAL A 434 -23.56 -24.62 -7.64
N GLY A 435 -22.98 -24.97 -6.49
CA GLY A 435 -21.68 -25.65 -6.42
C GLY A 435 -21.74 -27.06 -7.00
N LYS A 436 -20.59 -27.61 -7.38
CA LYS A 436 -20.42 -29.00 -7.84
C LYS A 436 -19.51 -29.78 -6.88
N GLY A 437 -19.71 -31.10 -6.80
CA GLY A 437 -18.93 -31.98 -5.91
C GLY A 437 -19.16 -31.56 -4.46
N ASP A 438 -18.08 -31.36 -3.74
CA ASP A 438 -18.11 -30.98 -2.31
C ASP A 438 -18.33 -29.47 -2.08
N ASN A 439 -18.48 -28.67 -3.13
CA ASN A 439 -18.74 -27.25 -3.00
C ASN A 439 -20.21 -26.99 -2.63
N ARG A 440 -20.42 -26.38 -1.46
CA ARG A 440 -21.75 -26.15 -0.85
C ARG A 440 -22.42 -24.85 -1.30
N THR A 441 -21.89 -24.17 -2.32
CA THR A 441 -22.48 -22.93 -2.84
C THR A 441 -23.92 -23.17 -3.32
N TYR A 442 -24.82 -22.34 -2.82
CA TYR A 442 -26.20 -22.25 -3.29
C TYR A 442 -26.68 -20.82 -3.08
N ILE A 443 -26.68 -20.01 -4.14
CA ILE A 443 -27.03 -18.59 -4.08
C ILE A 443 -28.14 -18.33 -5.10
N ASN A 444 -29.19 -17.62 -4.67
CA ASN A 444 -30.17 -17.01 -5.55
C ASN A 444 -29.93 -15.50 -5.59
N VAL A 445 -29.63 -14.99 -6.76
CA VAL A 445 -29.36 -13.56 -7.02
C VAL A 445 -30.58 -12.99 -7.71
N LYS A 446 -31.37 -12.15 -7.02
CA LYS A 446 -32.53 -11.52 -7.59
C LYS A 446 -32.15 -10.33 -8.44
N LEU A 447 -32.64 -10.29 -9.68
CA LEU A 447 -32.44 -9.20 -10.62
C LEU A 447 -33.53 -8.14 -10.47
N HIS A 448 -33.26 -6.92 -10.95
CA HIS A 448 -34.27 -5.87 -11.04
C HIS A 448 -35.21 -6.15 -12.20
N GLU A 449 -36.50 -5.76 -12.05
CA GLU A 449 -37.45 -5.80 -13.13
C GLU A 449 -37.12 -4.70 -14.15
N LEU A 450 -37.00 -5.07 -15.43
CA LEU A 450 -36.73 -4.13 -16.52
C LEU A 450 -38.09 -3.56 -17.02
N ASN A 451 -38.30 -2.26 -16.86
CA ASN A 451 -39.52 -1.60 -17.33
C ASN A 451 -39.55 -1.48 -18.85
N ASN A 452 -38.37 -1.38 -19.46
CA ASN A 452 -38.23 -1.33 -20.92
C ASN A 452 -37.03 -2.20 -21.36
N PRO A 453 -37.28 -3.53 -21.54
CA PRO A 453 -36.21 -4.49 -21.88
C PRO A 453 -35.44 -4.19 -23.19
N GLU A 454 -36.01 -3.34 -24.07
CA GLU A 454 -35.32 -2.93 -25.30
C GLU A 454 -34.27 -1.80 -25.07
N LYS A 455 -34.31 -1.14 -23.91
CA LYS A 455 -33.48 0.02 -23.58
C LYS A 455 -32.74 -0.08 -22.25
N GLU A 456 -33.14 -1.03 -21.43
CA GLU A 456 -32.61 -1.24 -20.09
C GLU A 456 -31.97 -2.61 -20.00
N THR A 457 -30.92 -2.71 -19.19
CA THR A 457 -30.26 -3.98 -18.88
C THR A 457 -29.94 -4.04 -17.38
N ASN A 458 -29.94 -5.25 -16.82
CA ASN A 458 -29.47 -5.53 -15.47
C ASN A 458 -27.96 -5.72 -15.40
N PHE A 459 -27.28 -5.84 -16.54
CA PHE A 459 -25.88 -6.25 -16.60
C PHE A 459 -25.04 -5.24 -17.36
N GLU A 460 -23.78 -5.15 -16.94
CA GLU A 460 -22.75 -4.46 -17.69
C GLU A 460 -21.66 -5.44 -18.10
N ASN A 461 -21.08 -5.23 -19.26
CA ASN A 461 -19.83 -5.87 -19.63
C ASN A 461 -18.64 -5.07 -19.11
N CYS A 462 -17.73 -5.71 -18.43
CA CYS A 462 -16.43 -5.15 -18.16
C CYS A 462 -15.50 -5.58 -19.29
N LEU A 463 -15.23 -4.63 -20.18
CA LEU A 463 -14.35 -4.89 -21.31
C LEU A 463 -12.91 -5.03 -20.83
N ALA A 464 -12.15 -5.85 -21.56
CA ALA A 464 -10.73 -6.12 -21.28
C ALA A 464 -9.80 -4.90 -21.43
N ASP A 465 -10.34 -3.70 -21.38
CA ASP A 465 -9.62 -2.46 -21.53
C ASP A 465 -9.60 -1.59 -20.25
N VAL A 466 -10.48 -1.86 -19.28
CA VAL A 466 -10.49 -1.15 -18.00
C VAL A 466 -9.84 -2.01 -16.91
N ASN A 467 -10.15 -3.28 -16.89
CA ASN A 467 -9.66 -4.27 -15.96
C ASN A 467 -9.02 -5.42 -16.75
N ILE A 468 -7.74 -5.41 -16.96
CA ILE A 468 -6.99 -6.23 -17.92
C ILE A 468 -6.27 -7.40 -17.21
N PRO A 469 -6.46 -8.68 -17.60
CA PRO A 469 -7.34 -9.18 -18.67
C PRO A 469 -8.77 -9.31 -18.18
N LEU A 470 -9.70 -9.06 -19.08
CA LEU A 470 -11.07 -9.26 -18.70
C LEU A 470 -11.94 -9.91 -19.69
N GLY A 471 -12.85 -10.52 -19.15
CA GLY A 471 -14.10 -10.87 -19.73
C GLY A 471 -15.12 -11.21 -18.68
N GLU A 472 -15.71 -10.21 -18.06
CA GLU A 472 -16.80 -10.44 -17.13
C GLU A 472 -18.05 -9.66 -17.52
N VAL A 473 -19.19 -10.28 -17.23
CA VAL A 473 -20.49 -9.64 -17.22
C VAL A 473 -20.94 -9.58 -15.77
N PHE A 474 -21.25 -8.40 -15.26
CA PHE A 474 -21.61 -8.22 -13.86
C PHE A 474 -22.92 -7.47 -13.68
N THR A 475 -23.52 -7.58 -12.50
CA THR A 475 -24.77 -6.90 -12.13
C THR A 475 -24.71 -6.37 -10.72
N SER A 476 -25.48 -5.31 -10.45
CA SER A 476 -25.83 -4.88 -9.10
C SER A 476 -27.21 -5.46 -8.77
N PRO A 477 -27.30 -6.56 -8.00
CA PRO A 477 -28.56 -7.24 -7.76
C PRO A 477 -29.46 -6.48 -6.79
N VAL A 478 -30.71 -6.91 -6.68
CA VAL A 478 -31.64 -6.39 -5.66
C VAL A 478 -31.08 -6.69 -4.27
N LEU A 479 -30.74 -5.65 -3.52
CA LEU A 479 -30.03 -5.74 -2.25
C LEU A 479 -30.67 -6.68 -1.21
N LYS A 480 -31.99 -6.71 -1.11
CA LYS A 480 -32.75 -7.56 -0.17
C LYS A 480 -33.39 -8.81 -0.81
N GLY A 481 -32.99 -9.14 -2.03
CA GLY A 481 -33.51 -10.28 -2.78
C GLY A 481 -32.51 -11.40 -2.99
N THR A 482 -31.25 -11.12 -2.76
CA THR A 482 -30.16 -12.11 -2.85
C THR A 482 -30.02 -12.85 -1.53
N ASN A 483 -29.93 -14.18 -1.58
CA ASN A 483 -29.82 -15.04 -0.41
C ASN A 483 -29.11 -16.35 -0.76
N GLY A 484 -28.52 -16.98 0.24
CA GLY A 484 -27.89 -18.30 0.10
C GLY A 484 -26.53 -18.40 0.77
N ILE A 485 -25.74 -19.34 0.32
CA ILE A 485 -24.40 -19.64 0.83
C ILE A 485 -23.41 -19.59 -0.34
N LEU A 486 -22.35 -18.81 -0.19
CA LEU A 486 -21.14 -18.90 -1.01
C LEU A 486 -20.11 -19.72 -0.24
N HIS A 487 -19.77 -20.91 -0.73
CA HIS A 487 -18.72 -21.75 -0.17
C HIS A 487 -17.48 -21.70 -1.05
N VAL A 488 -16.36 -21.35 -0.43
CA VAL A 488 -15.04 -21.31 -1.08
C VAL A 488 -14.13 -22.29 -0.38
N SER A 489 -13.78 -23.38 -1.05
CA SER A 489 -12.97 -24.46 -0.45
C SER A 489 -11.55 -23.97 -0.07
N GLU A 490 -10.96 -23.14 -0.91
CA GLU A 490 -9.67 -22.51 -0.66
C GLU A 490 -9.58 -21.18 -1.42
N VAL A 491 -9.12 -20.12 -0.76
CA VAL A 491 -8.92 -18.79 -1.35
C VAL A 491 -7.79 -18.06 -0.65
N TYR A 492 -7.11 -17.21 -1.38
CA TYR A 492 -6.09 -16.30 -0.88
C TYR A 492 -6.64 -14.88 -0.90
N LEU A 493 -6.59 -14.19 0.25
CA LEU A 493 -7.00 -12.80 0.40
C LEU A 493 -5.84 -12.03 1.03
N GLY A 494 -5.21 -11.13 0.28
CA GLY A 494 -3.98 -10.48 0.71
C GLY A 494 -2.88 -11.50 1.06
N GLU A 495 -2.71 -12.51 0.20
CA GLU A 495 -1.79 -13.65 0.34
C GLU A 495 -2.05 -14.59 1.55
N LEU A 496 -3.04 -14.27 2.37
CA LEU A 496 -3.48 -15.13 3.47
C LEU A 496 -4.37 -16.24 2.93
N LYS A 497 -4.04 -17.46 3.29
CA LYS A 497 -4.80 -18.65 2.90
C LYS A 497 -6.01 -18.87 3.81
N TYR A 498 -7.19 -18.92 3.21
CA TYR A 498 -8.43 -19.32 3.87
C TYR A 498 -8.93 -20.64 3.30
N LYS A 499 -9.38 -21.51 4.18
CA LYS A 499 -9.95 -22.81 3.81
C LYS A 499 -11.39 -22.93 4.32
N ASP A 500 -12.21 -23.56 3.51
CA ASP A 500 -13.59 -23.89 3.87
C ASP A 500 -14.43 -22.68 4.33
N LEU A 501 -14.24 -21.54 3.62
CA LEU A 501 -14.90 -20.28 3.91
C LEU A 501 -16.34 -20.31 3.46
N GLU A 502 -17.27 -19.96 4.35
CA GLU A 502 -18.69 -19.76 4.03
C GLU A 502 -19.09 -18.31 4.28
N ILE A 503 -19.77 -17.74 3.29
CA ILE A 503 -20.41 -16.41 3.37
C ILE A 503 -21.90 -16.64 3.21
N ILE A 504 -22.68 -16.15 4.22
CA ILE A 504 -24.13 -16.35 4.32
C ILE A 504 -24.85 -15.02 4.14
#